data_42352bc47eccf53711aa90e2a25dc073
#
_entry.id   42352bc47eccf53711aa90e2a25dc073
#
_cell.length_a   1.000
_cell.length_b   1.000
_cell.length_c   1.000
_cell.angle_alpha   90.00
_cell.angle_beta   90.00
_cell.angle_gamma   90.00
#
_symmetry.space_group_name_H-M   'P 1'
#
loop_
_entity.id
_entity.type
_entity.pdbx_description
1 polymer ?
#
loop_
_entity_poly.entity_id
_entity_poly.type
_entity_poly.pdbx_seq_one_letter_code
_entity_poly.pdbx_strand_id
1 'polypeptide(L)'
;LDMAAVDSAADVGHIDWKQILEKVIPYVDFFMPSAEELCYMLDKERFADWQKRAGSQDITEILDIEKDIKPLAKQCMDFGAKVLLIKCGTPGIYYRTAGRNTLMKVGKKAELNINRWADKEGFEKSYIPERVLSGTGAGDTSIAAFLTAMLGGYTIEECMQLSTATGASCVTEY
;
A
#
# COMPACT_ATOMS: atom_id res chain seq x y z
N LEU A 1 -2.30 0.17 -9.61
CA LEU A 1 -3.65 0.41 -9.09
C LEU A 1 -3.53 0.99 -7.68
N ASP A 2 -4.05 2.17 -7.48
CA ASP A 2 -4.37 2.74 -6.17
C ASP A 2 -5.88 2.60 -5.91
N MET A 3 -6.29 2.81 -4.68
CA MET A 3 -7.69 2.72 -4.27
C MET A 3 -8.13 4.07 -3.71
N ALA A 4 -9.43 4.22 -3.49
CA ALA A 4 -10.01 5.36 -2.81
C ALA A 4 -10.92 4.87 -1.67
N ALA A 5 -11.11 5.71 -0.67
CA ALA A 5 -12.01 5.43 0.43
C ALA A 5 -13.43 5.13 -0.08
N VAL A 6 -14.02 4.07 0.44
CA VAL A 6 -15.38 3.66 0.08
C VAL A 6 -16.35 4.34 1.04
N ASP A 7 -17.30 5.09 0.48
CA ASP A 7 -18.42 5.60 1.26
C ASP A 7 -19.34 4.44 1.67
N SER A 8 -19.31 4.11 2.96
CA SER A 8 -20.09 3.01 3.51
C SER A 8 -21.62 3.25 3.47
N ALA A 9 -22.05 4.50 3.35
CA ALA A 9 -23.47 4.86 3.28
C ALA A 9 -24.02 4.83 1.84
N ALA A 10 -23.16 4.84 0.84
CA ALA A 10 -23.54 4.75 -0.56
C ALA A 10 -23.68 3.28 -1.02
N ASP A 11 -24.29 3.06 -2.18
CA ASP A 11 -24.47 1.72 -2.77
C ASP A 11 -23.15 0.97 -2.92
N VAL A 12 -22.05 1.68 -3.21
CA VAL A 12 -20.71 1.12 -3.29
C VAL A 12 -20.20 0.53 -1.97
N GLY A 13 -20.74 0.96 -0.83
CA GLY A 13 -20.45 0.39 0.49
C GLY A 13 -20.99 -1.03 0.69
N HIS A 14 -21.98 -1.44 -0.09
CA HIS A 14 -22.64 -2.75 -0.01
C HIS A 14 -22.12 -3.79 -1.01
N ILE A 15 -21.17 -3.41 -1.85
CA ILE A 15 -20.56 -4.29 -2.85
C ILE A 15 -19.62 -5.30 -2.17
N ASP A 16 -19.53 -6.51 -2.71
CA ASP A 16 -18.52 -7.50 -2.33
C ASP A 16 -17.16 -7.14 -2.94
N TRP A 17 -16.48 -6.18 -2.29
CA TRP A 17 -15.16 -5.71 -2.69
C TRP A 17 -14.12 -6.82 -2.70
N LYS A 18 -14.21 -7.77 -1.77
CA LYS A 18 -13.28 -8.90 -1.72
C LYS A 18 -13.33 -9.72 -2.99
N GLN A 19 -14.52 -10.04 -3.49
CA GLN A 19 -14.68 -10.77 -4.76
C GLN A 19 -14.16 -9.96 -5.95
N ILE A 20 -14.34 -8.63 -5.94
CA ILE A 20 -13.80 -7.76 -6.98
C ILE A 20 -12.27 -7.77 -6.95
N LEU A 21 -11.66 -7.59 -5.78
CA LEU A 21 -10.20 -7.60 -5.63
C LEU A 21 -9.58 -8.94 -6.04
N GLU A 22 -10.21 -10.06 -5.66
CA GLU A 22 -9.78 -11.40 -6.07
C GLU A 22 -9.73 -11.55 -7.60
N LYS A 23 -10.68 -10.94 -8.31
CA LYS A 23 -10.73 -10.98 -9.77
C LYS A 23 -9.78 -9.98 -10.45
N VAL A 24 -9.53 -8.83 -9.83
CA VAL A 24 -8.79 -7.71 -10.45
C VAL A 24 -7.28 -7.80 -10.17
N ILE A 25 -6.89 -8.15 -8.94
CA ILE A 25 -5.49 -8.14 -8.50
C ILE A 25 -4.56 -8.95 -9.42
N PRO A 26 -4.93 -10.12 -9.97
CA PRO A 26 -4.04 -10.87 -10.88
C PRO A 26 -3.62 -10.09 -12.15
N TYR A 27 -4.40 -9.11 -12.56
CA TYR A 27 -4.13 -8.28 -13.74
C TYR A 27 -3.38 -6.99 -13.43
N VAL A 28 -3.14 -6.71 -12.13
CA VAL A 28 -2.46 -5.51 -11.66
C VAL A 28 -0.98 -5.81 -11.43
N ASP A 29 -0.09 -4.99 -11.97
CA ASP A 29 1.35 -5.15 -11.76
C ASP A 29 1.78 -4.57 -10.40
N PHE A 30 1.27 -3.39 -10.05
CA PHE A 30 1.56 -2.70 -8.79
C PHE A 30 0.25 -2.34 -8.10
N PHE A 31 -0.01 -2.91 -6.91
CA PHE A 31 -1.18 -2.65 -6.10
C PHE A 31 -0.78 -1.89 -4.84
N MET A 32 -1.31 -0.66 -4.65
CA MET A 32 -0.79 0.30 -3.68
C MET A 32 -1.90 0.97 -2.84
N PRO A 33 -2.76 0.18 -2.17
CA PRO A 33 -3.84 0.72 -1.34
C PRO A 33 -3.31 1.35 -0.04
N SER A 34 -4.14 2.16 0.64
CA SER A 34 -3.98 2.42 2.06
C SER A 34 -4.41 1.22 2.91
N ALA A 35 -3.90 1.14 4.14
CA ALA A 35 -4.28 0.08 5.07
C ALA A 35 -5.78 0.08 5.36
N GLU A 36 -6.35 1.27 5.55
CA GLU A 36 -7.77 1.45 5.84
C GLU A 36 -8.68 1.03 4.68
N GLU A 37 -8.37 1.51 3.47
CA GLU A 37 -9.11 1.12 2.25
C GLU A 37 -9.08 -0.38 2.05
N LEU A 38 -7.89 -0.98 2.16
CA LEU A 38 -7.70 -2.40 1.97
C LEU A 38 -8.45 -3.22 3.01
N CYS A 39 -8.36 -2.82 4.29
CA CYS A 39 -9.04 -3.51 5.38
C CYS A 39 -10.56 -3.44 5.21
N TYR A 40 -11.11 -2.26 4.91
CA TYR A 40 -12.54 -2.10 4.67
C TYR A 40 -13.04 -3.01 3.53
N MET A 41 -12.27 -3.11 2.46
CA MET A 41 -12.64 -3.92 1.29
C MET A 41 -12.52 -5.43 1.52
N LEU A 42 -11.53 -5.87 2.30
CA LEU A 42 -11.26 -7.29 2.52
C LEU A 42 -11.95 -7.86 3.75
N ASP A 43 -12.09 -7.06 4.83
CA ASP A 43 -12.51 -7.51 6.16
C ASP A 43 -13.14 -6.36 6.96
N LYS A 44 -14.44 -6.12 6.72
CA LYS A 44 -15.18 -5.05 7.39
C LYS A 44 -15.26 -5.21 8.91
N GLU A 45 -15.26 -6.45 9.41
CA GLU A 45 -15.29 -6.71 10.85
C GLU A 45 -13.98 -6.29 11.50
N ARG A 46 -12.87 -6.62 10.88
CA ARG A 46 -11.53 -6.15 11.29
C ARG A 46 -11.43 -4.63 11.23
N PHE A 47 -11.95 -4.01 10.18
CA PHE A 47 -11.94 -2.56 10.06
C PHE A 47 -12.73 -1.89 11.19
N ALA A 48 -13.89 -2.44 11.55
CA ALA A 48 -14.68 -1.96 12.69
C ALA A 48 -13.94 -2.15 14.03
N ASP A 49 -13.18 -3.24 14.19
CA ASP A 49 -12.30 -3.43 15.36
C ASP A 49 -11.20 -2.37 15.40
N TRP A 50 -10.55 -2.06 14.27
CA TRP A 50 -9.56 -1.00 14.20
C TRP A 50 -10.14 0.35 14.61
N GLN A 51 -11.31 0.71 14.09
CA GLN A 51 -12.00 1.95 14.48
C GLN A 51 -12.28 2.01 15.98
N LYS A 52 -12.73 0.90 16.56
CA LYS A 52 -13.00 0.79 18.00
C LYS A 52 -11.72 0.91 18.83
N ARG A 53 -10.61 0.28 18.41
CA ARG A 53 -9.31 0.35 19.08
C ARG A 53 -8.71 1.76 18.99
N ALA A 54 -8.84 2.42 17.86
CA ALA A 54 -8.32 3.77 17.64
C ALA A 54 -9.09 4.83 18.45
N GLY A 55 -10.41 4.66 18.63
CA GLY A 55 -11.24 5.65 19.32
C GLY A 55 -11.22 7.01 18.63
N SER A 56 -10.54 7.99 19.22
CA SER A 56 -10.36 9.33 18.65
C SER A 56 -8.99 9.54 17.96
N GLN A 57 -8.12 8.55 17.98
CA GLN A 57 -6.80 8.60 17.33
C GLN A 57 -6.91 8.21 15.85
N ASP A 58 -5.88 8.54 15.08
CA ASP A 58 -5.74 8.03 13.72
C ASP A 58 -5.58 6.49 13.76
N ILE A 59 -6.36 5.79 12.93
CA ILE A 59 -6.33 4.32 12.86
C ILE A 59 -4.90 3.83 12.56
N THR A 60 -4.18 4.53 11.70
CA THR A 60 -2.85 4.10 11.28
C THR A 60 -1.82 4.08 12.41
N GLU A 61 -2.02 4.88 13.45
CA GLU A 61 -1.11 4.92 14.62
C GLU A 61 -1.22 3.72 15.55
N ILE A 62 -2.35 2.99 15.51
CA ILE A 62 -2.58 1.83 16.38
C ILE A 62 -2.30 0.48 15.69
N LEU A 63 -1.95 0.50 14.40
CA LEU A 63 -1.78 -0.72 13.62
C LEU A 63 -0.47 -1.44 13.98
N ASP A 64 -0.59 -2.73 14.21
CA ASP A 64 0.55 -3.65 14.34
C ASP A 64 0.81 -4.33 12.99
N ILE A 65 2.06 -4.24 12.51
CA ILE A 65 2.40 -4.77 11.19
C ILE A 65 2.16 -6.29 11.11
N GLU A 66 2.52 -7.03 12.16
CA GLU A 66 2.39 -8.49 12.16
C GLU A 66 0.94 -8.95 12.27
N LYS A 67 0.14 -8.28 13.09
CA LYS A 67 -1.23 -8.70 13.41
C LYS A 67 -2.27 -8.09 12.48
N ASP A 68 -2.05 -6.85 12.07
CA ASP A 68 -3.05 -6.09 11.32
C ASP A 68 -2.73 -6.05 9.82
N ILE A 69 -1.47 -5.82 9.42
CA ILE A 69 -1.11 -5.58 8.01
C ILE A 69 -0.75 -6.87 7.27
N LYS A 70 0.12 -7.71 7.85
CA LYS A 70 0.57 -8.94 7.17
C LYS A 70 -0.56 -9.91 6.79
N PRO A 71 -1.64 -10.09 7.59
CA PRO A 71 -2.77 -10.92 7.16
C PRO A 71 -3.48 -10.39 5.91
N LEU A 72 -3.66 -9.07 5.78
CA LEU A 72 -4.23 -8.45 4.59
C LEU A 72 -3.29 -8.60 3.39
N ALA A 73 -2.00 -8.37 3.61
CA ALA A 73 -0.99 -8.56 2.58
C ALA A 73 -0.96 -10.00 2.09
N LYS A 74 -1.00 -10.98 3.01
CA LYS A 74 -1.07 -12.40 2.64
C LYS A 74 -2.26 -12.68 1.74
N GLN A 75 -3.44 -12.17 2.06
CA GLN A 75 -4.65 -12.36 1.26
C GLN A 75 -4.49 -11.77 -0.15
N CYS A 76 -3.90 -10.58 -0.29
CA CYS A 76 -3.60 -10.00 -1.60
C CYS A 76 -2.60 -10.86 -2.40
N MET A 77 -1.58 -11.40 -1.74
CA MET A 77 -0.63 -12.31 -2.41
C MET A 77 -1.31 -13.60 -2.84
N ASP A 78 -2.20 -14.15 -2.03
CA ASP A 78 -2.99 -15.34 -2.37
C ASP A 78 -3.92 -15.08 -3.58
N PHE A 79 -4.41 -13.83 -3.74
CA PHE A 79 -5.14 -13.39 -4.94
C PHE A 79 -4.25 -13.19 -6.17
N GLY A 80 -2.93 -13.26 -6.02
CA GLY A 80 -1.98 -13.18 -7.12
C GLY A 80 -1.36 -11.80 -7.32
N ALA A 81 -1.31 -10.96 -6.30
CA ALA A 81 -0.57 -9.70 -6.34
C ALA A 81 0.90 -9.94 -6.71
N LYS A 82 1.44 -9.08 -7.59
CA LYS A 82 2.83 -9.16 -8.05
C LYS A 82 3.74 -8.28 -7.20
N VAL A 83 3.38 -7.01 -7.06
CA VAL A 83 4.03 -6.04 -6.18
C VAL A 83 2.93 -5.34 -5.38
N LEU A 84 2.99 -5.48 -4.06
CA LEU A 84 2.04 -4.91 -3.12
C LEU A 84 2.75 -3.89 -2.23
N LEU A 85 2.18 -2.70 -2.14
CA LEU A 85 2.52 -1.68 -1.16
C LEU A 85 1.26 -1.34 -0.37
N ILE A 86 1.35 -1.35 0.96
CA ILE A 86 0.25 -0.92 1.83
C ILE A 86 0.70 0.35 2.56
N LYS A 87 0.07 1.47 2.22
CA LYS A 87 0.33 2.77 2.87
C LYS A 87 -0.29 2.75 4.26
N CYS A 88 0.53 2.86 5.31
CA CYS A 88 0.12 2.80 6.71
C CYS A 88 0.12 4.19 7.38
N GLY A 89 -0.03 5.27 6.62
CA GLY A 89 -0.02 6.64 7.14
C GLY A 89 1.33 7.06 7.71
N THR A 90 1.31 7.77 8.83
CA THR A 90 2.50 8.28 9.52
C THR A 90 3.54 7.20 9.85
N PRO A 91 3.21 5.98 10.27
CA PRO A 91 4.19 4.93 10.51
C PRO A 91 5.08 4.59 9.31
N GLY A 92 4.52 4.56 8.08
CA GLY A 92 5.28 4.21 6.88
C GLY A 92 4.52 3.37 5.87
N ILE A 93 5.27 2.58 5.09
CA ILE A 93 4.70 1.75 4.04
C ILE A 93 5.22 0.32 4.16
N TYR A 94 4.31 -0.65 4.25
CA TYR A 94 4.61 -2.06 4.14
C TYR A 94 4.68 -2.46 2.67
N TYR A 95 5.63 -3.32 2.32
CA TYR A 95 5.72 -3.86 0.96
C TYR A 95 5.94 -5.36 0.94
N ARG A 96 5.41 -6.00 -0.10
CA ARG A 96 5.66 -7.41 -0.38
C ARG A 96 5.64 -7.65 -1.88
N THR A 97 6.58 -8.46 -2.37
CA THR A 97 6.66 -8.84 -3.77
C THR A 97 6.50 -10.35 -3.93
N ALA A 98 5.95 -10.74 -5.05
CA ALA A 98 5.77 -12.15 -5.37
C ALA A 98 7.09 -12.84 -5.74
N GLY A 99 7.07 -14.15 -5.75
CA GLY A 99 8.18 -14.95 -6.25
C GLY A 99 8.43 -14.73 -7.75
N ARG A 100 9.62 -15.16 -8.19
CA ARG A 100 10.16 -14.97 -9.55
C ARG A 100 9.13 -15.22 -10.66
N ASN A 101 8.45 -16.37 -10.63
CA ASN A 101 7.53 -16.75 -11.71
C ASN A 101 6.35 -15.81 -11.87
N THR A 102 5.86 -15.23 -10.77
CA THR A 102 4.76 -14.27 -10.78
C THR A 102 5.26 -12.90 -11.22
N LEU A 103 6.44 -12.45 -10.73
CA LEU A 103 7.03 -11.17 -11.13
C LEU A 103 7.41 -11.12 -12.62
N MET A 104 7.76 -12.22 -13.23
CA MET A 104 8.00 -12.29 -14.70
C MET A 104 6.76 -11.92 -15.53
N LYS A 105 5.57 -11.91 -14.92
CA LYS A 105 4.33 -11.48 -15.57
C LYS A 105 4.10 -9.96 -15.53
N VAL A 106 4.93 -9.22 -14.79
CA VAL A 106 4.91 -7.74 -14.79
C VAL A 106 5.21 -7.24 -16.19
N GLY A 107 4.52 -6.17 -16.60
CA GLY A 107 4.64 -5.61 -17.94
C GLY A 107 6.10 -5.29 -18.30
N LYS A 108 6.52 -5.67 -19.50
CA LYS A 108 7.91 -5.53 -19.97
C LYS A 108 8.45 -4.10 -19.91
N LYS A 109 7.55 -3.10 -20.01
CA LYS A 109 7.93 -1.68 -19.93
C LYS A 109 8.42 -1.26 -18.54
N ALA A 110 8.12 -2.02 -17.50
CA ALA A 110 8.62 -1.75 -16.15
C ALA A 110 10.11 -2.12 -15.98
N GLU A 111 10.66 -2.95 -16.88
CA GLU A 111 12.07 -3.39 -16.92
C GLU A 111 12.62 -3.86 -15.56
N LEU A 112 11.74 -4.50 -14.74
CA LEU A 112 12.09 -4.93 -13.39
C LEU A 112 13.27 -5.92 -13.39
N ASN A 113 14.26 -5.64 -12.57
CA ASN A 113 15.29 -6.62 -12.26
C ASN A 113 14.73 -7.70 -11.33
N ILE A 114 14.21 -8.78 -11.92
CA ILE A 114 13.53 -9.85 -11.20
C ILE A 114 14.38 -10.43 -10.05
N ASN A 115 15.70 -10.53 -10.23
CA ASN A 115 16.58 -11.09 -9.20
C ASN A 115 16.68 -10.19 -7.95
N ARG A 116 16.51 -8.89 -8.12
CA ARG A 116 16.56 -7.92 -7.02
C ARG A 116 15.18 -7.67 -6.39
N TRP A 117 14.10 -8.03 -7.10
CA TRP A 117 12.72 -7.72 -6.70
C TRP A 117 11.95 -8.93 -6.18
N ALA A 118 12.33 -10.18 -6.52
CA ALA A 118 11.58 -11.37 -6.14
C ALA A 118 11.68 -11.68 -4.65
N ASP A 119 10.56 -12.14 -4.07
CA ASP A 119 10.46 -12.65 -2.70
C ASP A 119 10.90 -11.64 -1.63
N LYS A 120 10.61 -10.36 -1.87
CA LYS A 120 10.92 -9.28 -0.92
C LYS A 120 9.72 -8.98 -0.02
N GLU A 121 10.01 -8.71 1.24
CA GLU A 121 9.04 -8.25 2.22
C GLU A 121 9.73 -7.31 3.21
N GLY A 122 9.07 -6.21 3.57
CA GLY A 122 9.60 -5.27 4.54
C GLY A 122 8.63 -4.15 4.89
N PHE A 123 9.09 -3.30 5.79
CA PHE A 123 8.39 -2.10 6.20
C PHE A 123 9.37 -0.92 6.18
N GLU A 124 9.09 0.07 5.36
CA GLU A 124 9.86 1.31 5.31
C GLU A 124 9.18 2.36 6.18
N LYS A 125 9.89 2.85 7.18
CA LYS A 125 9.37 3.88 8.09
C LYS A 125 9.30 5.22 7.37
N SER A 126 8.25 5.99 7.66
CA SER A 126 8.19 7.37 7.19
C SER A 126 9.27 8.24 7.83
N TYR A 127 9.75 9.20 7.07
CA TYR A 127 10.56 10.27 7.63
C TYR A 127 9.68 11.20 8.45
N ILE A 128 10.21 11.71 9.55
CA ILE A 128 9.50 12.65 10.41
C ILE A 128 9.67 14.05 9.84
N PRO A 129 8.61 14.70 9.33
CA PRO A 129 8.70 16.05 8.80
C PRO A 129 8.88 17.05 9.95
N GLU A 130 9.55 18.18 9.69
CA GLU A 130 9.70 19.27 10.68
C GLU A 130 8.34 19.89 11.04
N ARG A 131 7.40 19.92 10.10
CA ARG A 131 6.04 20.41 10.27
C ARG A 131 5.10 19.68 9.33
N VAL A 132 3.83 19.60 9.69
CA VAL A 132 2.76 19.08 8.83
C VAL A 132 1.78 20.22 8.55
N LEU A 133 1.65 20.57 7.29
CA LEU A 133 0.67 21.58 6.82
C LEU A 133 -0.58 20.92 6.27
N SER A 134 -0.42 19.88 5.46
CA SER A 134 -1.52 19.11 4.90
C SER A 134 -1.08 17.67 4.60
N GLY A 135 -1.95 16.70 4.87
CA GLY A 135 -1.76 15.29 4.46
C GLY A 135 -2.22 15.01 3.03
N THR A 136 -2.90 15.99 2.40
CA THR A 136 -3.47 15.81 1.05
C THR A 136 -2.36 15.63 0.02
N GLY A 137 -2.49 14.59 -0.82
CA GLY A 137 -1.54 14.30 -1.89
C GLY A 137 -0.28 13.54 -1.46
N ALA A 138 -0.05 13.33 -0.15
CA ALA A 138 1.13 12.59 0.32
C ALA A 138 1.16 11.15 -0.20
N GLY A 139 0.00 10.48 -0.25
CA GLY A 139 -0.13 9.14 -0.82
C GLY A 139 0.20 9.11 -2.31
N ASP A 140 -0.39 9.99 -3.10
CA ASP A 140 -0.17 10.09 -4.55
C ASP A 140 1.29 10.41 -4.86
N THR A 141 1.88 11.35 -4.11
CA THR A 141 3.28 11.76 -4.25
C THR A 141 4.23 10.60 -3.91
N SER A 142 3.94 9.83 -2.86
CA SER A 142 4.69 8.62 -2.51
C SER A 142 4.62 7.57 -3.63
N ILE A 143 3.46 7.34 -4.20
CA ILE A 143 3.28 6.41 -5.33
C ILE A 143 4.05 6.90 -6.56
N ALA A 144 3.96 8.19 -6.89
CA ALA A 144 4.69 8.77 -8.01
C ALA A 144 6.20 8.62 -7.86
N ALA A 145 6.73 8.89 -6.67
CA ALA A 145 8.15 8.71 -6.35
C ALA A 145 8.58 7.24 -6.47
N PHE A 146 7.78 6.32 -5.93
CA PHE A 146 8.02 4.88 -6.07
C PHE A 146 8.11 4.46 -7.54
N LEU A 147 7.12 4.83 -8.36
CA LEU A 147 7.08 4.46 -9.77
C LEU A 147 8.23 5.07 -10.55
N THR A 148 8.58 6.33 -10.25
CA THR A 148 9.73 7.02 -10.87
C THR A 148 11.05 6.30 -10.56
N ALA A 149 11.27 5.95 -9.28
CA ALA A 149 12.47 5.22 -8.87
C ALA A 149 12.52 3.81 -9.50
N MET A 150 11.39 3.11 -9.53
CA MET A 150 11.27 1.79 -10.16
C MET A 150 11.63 1.85 -11.65
N LEU A 151 11.10 2.83 -12.39
CA LEU A 151 11.45 3.06 -13.80
C LEU A 151 12.92 3.48 -13.98
N GLY A 152 13.53 4.07 -12.96
CA GLY A 152 14.96 4.36 -12.90
C GLY A 152 15.87 3.15 -12.63
N GLY A 153 15.27 1.95 -12.45
CA GLY A 153 16.02 0.71 -12.23
C GLY A 153 16.51 0.49 -10.80
N TYR A 154 15.99 1.23 -9.83
CA TYR A 154 16.33 1.08 -8.41
C TYR A 154 15.78 -0.25 -7.83
N THR A 155 16.31 -0.67 -6.69
CA THR A 155 15.78 -1.80 -5.92
C THR A 155 14.47 -1.44 -5.26
N ILE A 156 13.71 -2.45 -4.79
CA ILE A 156 12.49 -2.20 -4.05
C ILE A 156 12.77 -1.38 -2.78
N GLU A 157 13.84 -1.66 -2.07
CA GLU A 157 14.24 -0.97 -0.85
C GLU A 157 14.54 0.52 -1.13
N GLU A 158 15.29 0.82 -2.18
CA GLU A 158 15.57 2.20 -2.61
C GLU A 158 14.31 2.93 -3.08
N CYS A 159 13.42 2.24 -3.80
CA CYS A 159 12.13 2.78 -4.20
C CYS A 159 11.28 3.15 -2.98
N MET A 160 11.30 2.31 -1.95
CA MET A 160 10.53 2.54 -0.72
C MET A 160 11.07 3.74 0.07
N GLN A 161 12.40 3.89 0.17
CA GLN A 161 13.03 5.05 0.81
C GLN A 161 12.67 6.36 0.10
N LEU A 162 12.73 6.40 -1.23
CA LEU A 162 12.33 7.56 -2.01
C LEU A 162 10.84 7.86 -1.87
N SER A 163 10.00 6.82 -1.85
CA SER A 163 8.56 6.94 -1.66
C SER A 163 8.21 7.61 -0.33
N THR A 164 8.75 7.10 0.78
CA THR A 164 8.48 7.64 2.12
C THR A 164 9.09 9.02 2.33
N ALA A 165 10.28 9.28 1.81
CA ALA A 165 10.92 10.60 1.88
C ALA A 165 10.12 11.67 1.13
N THR A 166 9.63 11.34 -0.08
CA THR A 166 8.86 12.27 -0.90
C THR A 166 7.49 12.54 -0.30
N GLY A 167 6.82 11.51 0.26
CA GLY A 167 5.57 11.67 0.98
C GLY A 167 5.72 12.56 2.22
N ALA A 168 6.78 12.37 2.99
CA ALA A 168 7.09 13.23 4.15
C ALA A 168 7.42 14.67 3.76
N SER A 169 8.07 14.89 2.62
CA SER A 169 8.30 16.23 2.08
C SER A 169 7.00 16.89 1.62
N CYS A 170 6.11 16.15 0.97
CA CYS A 170 4.83 16.65 0.48
C CYS A 170 3.98 17.28 1.59
N VAL A 171 3.95 16.70 2.79
CA VAL A 171 3.13 17.21 3.90
C VAL A 171 3.66 18.51 4.51
N THR A 172 4.88 18.93 4.16
CA THR A 172 5.50 20.20 4.61
C THR A 172 5.23 21.37 3.67
N GLU A 173 4.75 21.07 2.48
CA GLU A 173 4.46 22.04 1.41
C GLU A 173 2.94 22.17 1.24
N TYR A 174 2.53 23.39 0.79
CA TYR A 174 1.14 23.63 0.44
C TYR A 174 1.07 24.47 -0.80
#